data_d1b67f3db8ce150ec99b4dd4296b3e17
#
_entry.id   d1b67f3db8ce150ec99b4dd4296b3e17
#
_cell.length_a   1.000
_cell.length_b   1.000
_cell.length_c   1.000
_cell.angle_alpha   90.00
_cell.angle_beta   90.00
_cell.angle_gamma   90.00
#
_symmetry.space_group_name_H-M   'P 1'
#
loop_
_entity.id
_entity.type
_entity.pdbx_description
1 polymer ?
#
loop_
_entity_poly.entity_id
_entity_poly.type
_entity_poly.pdbx_seq_one_letter_code
_entity_poly.pdbx_strand_id
1 'polypeptide(L)' 'MLDNLGIEAARRIAERAVKSVSISNEEDKLNIWVAYMNLENNFGDQKTLETITKRALEVNDRQQVYLQLINMY' A
#
# COMPACT_ATOMS: atom_id res chain seq x y z
N MET A 1 2.70 8.48 17.66
CA MET A 1 3.40 7.26 17.19
C MET A 1 2.44 6.09 17.25
N LEU A 2 2.40 5.27 16.18
CA LEU A 2 1.55 4.10 16.17
C LEU A 2 2.22 2.97 16.95
N ASP A 3 1.48 2.37 17.87
CA ASP A 3 1.90 1.13 18.51
C ASP A 3 1.40 -0.07 17.69
N ASN A 4 1.59 -1.29 18.20
CA ASN A 4 1.15 -2.49 17.47
C ASN A 4 -0.35 -2.52 17.20
N LEU A 5 -1.15 -2.03 18.15
CA LEU A 5 -2.60 -1.95 17.96
C LEU A 5 -2.96 -0.89 16.94
N GLY A 6 -2.26 0.24 16.94
CA GLY A 6 -2.49 1.31 15.99
C GLY A 6 -2.19 0.90 14.56
N ILE A 7 -1.07 0.21 14.32
CA ILE A 7 -0.72 -0.23 12.97
C ILE A 7 -1.67 -1.33 12.48
N GLU A 8 -2.13 -2.21 13.35
CA GLU A 8 -3.08 -3.24 12.94
C GLU A 8 -4.42 -2.63 12.54
N ALA A 9 -4.89 -1.64 13.28
CA ALA A 9 -6.11 -0.92 12.92
C ALA A 9 -5.95 -0.22 11.57
N ALA A 10 -4.82 0.43 11.34
CA ALA A 10 -4.52 1.09 10.08
C ALA A 10 -4.45 0.09 8.93
N ARG A 11 -3.87 -1.09 9.16
CA ARG A 11 -3.81 -2.16 8.16
C ARG A 11 -5.20 -2.65 7.77
N ARG A 12 -6.11 -2.79 8.72
CA ARG A 12 -7.49 -3.18 8.42
C ARG A 12 -8.18 -2.15 7.55
N ILE A 13 -7.99 -0.88 7.86
CA ILE A 13 -8.55 0.20 7.05
C ILE A 13 -7.97 0.18 5.65
N ALA A 14 -6.66 -0.01 5.53
CA ALA A 14 -5.99 -0.09 4.23
C ALA A 14 -6.48 -1.29 3.42
N GLU A 15 -6.64 -2.46 4.05
CA GLU A 15 -7.17 -3.64 3.38
C GLU A 15 -8.59 -3.41 2.85
N ARG A 16 -9.44 -2.77 3.64
CA ARG A 16 -10.79 -2.44 3.20
C ARG A 16 -10.76 -1.44 2.04
N ALA A 17 -9.87 -0.47 2.11
CA ALA A 17 -9.73 0.53 1.05
C ALA A 17 -9.29 -0.11 -0.27
N VAL A 18 -8.28 -1.00 -0.26
CA VAL A 18 -7.80 -1.63 -1.49
C VAL A 18 -8.84 -2.57 -2.09
N LYS A 19 -9.66 -3.21 -1.28
CA LYS A 19 -10.76 -4.04 -1.77
C LYS A 19 -11.87 -3.20 -2.38
N SER A 20 -12.19 -2.08 -1.74
CA SER A 20 -13.24 -1.17 -2.20
C SER A 20 -12.85 -0.50 -3.51
N VAL A 21 -11.59 -0.12 -3.65
CA VAL A 21 -11.09 0.63 -4.79
C VAL A 21 -10.86 -0.23 -6.03
N SER A 22 -10.97 -1.55 -5.91
CA SER A 22 -10.74 -2.46 -7.04
C SER A 22 -11.67 -2.20 -8.22
N ILE A 23 -12.81 -1.54 -7.99
CA ILE A 23 -13.76 -1.16 -9.04
C ILE A 23 -13.64 0.31 -9.44
N SER A 24 -12.72 1.05 -8.83
CA SER A 24 -12.47 2.47 -9.13
C SER A 24 -11.48 2.61 -10.29
N ASN A 25 -11.19 3.84 -10.69
CA ASN A 25 -10.21 4.08 -11.75
C ASN A 25 -8.80 3.72 -11.28
N GLU A 26 -7.88 3.57 -12.24
CA GLU A 26 -6.52 3.13 -11.95
C GLU A 26 -5.74 4.12 -11.09
N GLU A 27 -6.00 5.41 -11.25
CA GLU A 27 -5.32 6.43 -10.47
C GLU A 27 -5.66 6.32 -8.98
N ASP A 28 -6.93 6.17 -8.65
CA ASP A 28 -7.37 6.01 -7.27
C ASP A 28 -6.84 4.71 -6.67
N LYS A 29 -6.85 3.64 -7.44
CA LYS A 29 -6.34 2.34 -7.02
C LYS A 29 -4.85 2.45 -6.70
N LEU A 30 -4.07 3.06 -7.58
CA LEU A 30 -2.64 3.25 -7.35
C LEU A 30 -2.39 4.08 -6.10
N ASN A 31 -3.11 5.18 -5.91
CA ASN A 31 -2.94 6.06 -4.77
C ASN A 31 -3.18 5.33 -3.45
N ILE A 32 -4.19 4.48 -3.38
CA ILE A 32 -4.50 3.72 -2.18
C ILE A 32 -3.42 2.68 -1.90
N TRP A 33 -2.93 1.99 -2.93
CA TRP A 33 -1.84 1.03 -2.76
C TRP A 33 -0.55 1.71 -2.32
N VAL A 34 -0.26 2.91 -2.86
CA VAL A 34 0.90 3.69 -2.43
C VAL A 34 0.77 4.09 -0.96
N ALA A 35 -0.41 4.51 -0.54
CA ALA A 35 -0.66 4.84 0.86
C ALA A 35 -0.43 3.63 1.78
N TYR A 36 -0.85 2.44 1.34
CA TYR A 36 -0.61 1.22 2.10
C TYR A 36 0.89 0.89 2.18
N MET A 37 1.60 1.01 1.05
CA MET A 37 3.05 0.80 1.04
C MET A 37 3.76 1.80 1.98
N ASN A 38 3.34 3.06 1.99
CA ASN A 38 3.89 4.06 2.90
C ASN A 38 3.64 3.70 4.36
N LEU A 39 2.48 3.19 4.68
CA LEU A 39 2.16 2.75 6.02
C LEU A 39 3.16 1.67 6.48
N GLU A 40 3.40 0.68 5.65
CA GLU A 40 4.32 -0.41 5.99
C GLU A 40 5.77 0.07 6.01
N ASN A 41 6.14 1.00 5.13
CA ASN A 41 7.49 1.55 5.11
C ASN A 41 7.81 2.35 6.36
N ASN A 42 6.82 3.06 6.92
CA ASN A 42 7.03 3.94 8.06
C ASN A 42 6.81 3.25 9.40
N PHE A 43 5.88 2.31 9.49
CA PHE A 43 5.44 1.74 10.75
C PHE A 43 5.46 0.21 10.79
N GLY A 44 5.57 -0.45 9.64
CA GLY A 44 5.65 -1.89 9.55
C GLY A 44 7.09 -2.35 9.39
N ASP A 45 7.27 -3.59 8.90
CA ASP A 45 8.59 -4.12 8.61
C ASP A 45 8.79 -4.26 7.10
N GLN A 46 10.05 -4.50 6.71
CA GLN A 46 10.42 -4.61 5.30
C GLN A 46 9.75 -5.81 4.62
N LYS A 47 9.60 -6.90 5.35
CA LYS A 47 8.98 -8.11 4.81
C LYS A 47 7.52 -7.87 4.45
N THR A 48 6.79 -7.18 5.31
CA THR A 48 5.40 -6.82 5.04
C THR A 48 5.33 -5.82 3.86
N LEU A 49 6.24 -4.86 3.82
CA LEU A 49 6.32 -3.92 2.70
C LEU A 49 6.51 -4.66 1.37
N GLU A 50 7.40 -5.64 1.33
CA GLU A 50 7.61 -6.45 0.12
C GLU A 50 6.34 -7.20 -0.29
N THR A 51 5.63 -7.75 0.66
CA THR A 51 4.37 -8.45 0.41
C THR A 51 3.34 -7.52 -0.19
N ILE A 52 3.17 -6.33 0.38
CA ILE A 52 2.22 -5.34 -0.12
C ILE A 52 2.65 -4.84 -1.51
N THR A 53 3.94 -4.64 -1.72
CA THR A 53 4.46 -4.22 -3.02
C THR A 53 4.14 -5.25 -4.11
N LYS A 54 4.32 -6.54 -3.83
CA LYS A 54 3.98 -7.60 -4.77
C LYS A 54 2.49 -7.59 -5.12
N ARG A 55 1.64 -7.42 -4.12
CA ARG A 55 0.20 -7.33 -4.34
C ARG A 55 -0.14 -6.12 -5.21
N ALA A 56 0.49 -4.99 -4.96
CA ALA A 56 0.28 -3.79 -5.76
C ALA A 56 0.69 -4.01 -7.22
N LEU A 57 1.78 -4.71 -7.46
CA LEU A 57 2.25 -5.03 -8.80
C LEU A 57 1.29 -5.94 -9.57
N GLU A 58 0.51 -6.75 -8.87
CA GLU A 58 -0.47 -7.63 -9.50
C GLU A 58 -1.71 -6.90 -10.00
N VAL A 59 -2.07 -5.80 -9.34
CA VAL A 59 -3.32 -5.09 -9.63
C VAL A 59 -3.13 -3.71 -10.24
N ASN A 60 -1.90 -3.22 -10.32
CA ASN A 60 -1.56 -1.91 -10.89
C ASN A 60 -0.52 -2.07 -11.99
N ASP A 61 -0.32 -1.02 -12.77
CA ASP A 61 0.75 -0.97 -13.76
C ASP A 61 2.10 -0.99 -13.04
N ARG A 62 2.99 -1.90 -13.45
CA ARG A 62 4.31 -2.05 -12.85
C ARG A 62 5.11 -0.76 -12.88
N GLN A 63 5.10 -0.06 -14.01
CA GLN A 63 5.86 1.19 -14.14
C GLN A 63 5.40 2.22 -13.13
N GLN A 64 4.10 2.34 -12.93
CA GLN A 64 3.54 3.29 -11.97
C GLN A 64 3.94 2.93 -10.54
N VAL A 65 3.90 1.65 -10.20
CA VAL A 65 4.29 1.20 -8.85
C VAL A 65 5.78 1.44 -8.62
N TYR A 66 6.63 1.13 -9.59
CA TYR A 66 8.07 1.35 -9.46
C TYR A 66 8.42 2.82 -9.37
N LEU A 67 7.72 3.69 -10.10
CA LEU A 67 7.92 5.13 -10.00
C LEU A 67 7.61 5.63 -8.58
N GLN A 68 6.56 5.12 -7.97
CA GLN A 68 6.21 5.49 -6.60
C GLN A 68 7.25 4.96 -5.60
N LEU A 69 7.76 3.76 -5.81
CA LEU A 69 8.81 3.21 -4.96
C LEU A 69 10.09 4.04 -5.04
N ILE A 70 10.47 4.49 -6.21
CA ILE A 70 11.64 5.35 -6.39
C ILE A 70 11.46 6.64 -5.62
N ASN A 71 10.29 7.24 -5.69
CA ASN A 71 9.99 8.47 -4.94
C ASN A 71 9.96 8.24 -3.42
N MET A 72 9.64 7.02 -2.99
CA MET A 72 9.56 6.67 -1.58
C MET A 72 10.95 6.50 -0.97
N TYR A 73 11.89 5.99 -1.73
CA TYR A 73 13.27 5.81 -1.32
C TYR A 73 14.13 6.98 -1.75
#